data_fa450290b4c4c006f59a8a6bad344bf1
#
_entry.id   fa450290b4c4c006f59a8a6bad344bf1
#
_cell.length_a   1.000
_cell.length_b   1.000
_cell.length_c   1.000
_cell.angle_alpha   90.00
_cell.angle_beta   90.00
_cell.angle_gamma   90.00
#
_symmetry.space_group_name_H-M   'P 1'
#
loop_
_entity.id
_entity.type
_entity.pdbx_description
1 polymer ?
#
loop_
_entity_poly.entity_id
_entity_poly.type
_entity_poly.pdbx_seq_one_letter_code
_entity_poly.pdbx_strand_id
1 'polypeptide(L)'
;LLEFKLAPTPLPMDQVESAESLFSRFCTGGMSLGALSREAHEVLAVAMNRIGGKSNSGEGGEDPARFQVLHDVDAEGRSQAFPSIGGLRNGDTACSAIKQIASGRFGVTAEYLRSGKQLEIKVAQGAKPGEGGQLPGPKVDDYIAWLRNSKPGVALISPPPHHDIYSIEDLAQLIHDLHQVHPKAPVSVKLVAEIGIGT
;
A
#
# COMPACT_ATOMS: atom_id res chain seq x y z
N LEU A 1 -26.91 -0.79 9.99
CA LEU A 1 -26.25 0.30 10.69
C LEU A 1 -25.71 -0.23 12.02
N LEU A 2 -24.52 0.21 12.40
CA LEU A 2 -23.90 -0.18 13.67
C LEU A 2 -24.32 0.82 14.75
N GLU A 3 -24.57 0.32 15.95
CA GLU A 3 -24.84 1.13 17.12
C GLU A 3 -23.69 0.97 18.13
N PHE A 4 -23.38 2.06 18.85
CA PHE A 4 -22.39 2.00 19.89
C PHE A 4 -22.96 1.27 21.13
N LYS A 5 -22.25 0.23 21.58
CA LYS A 5 -22.52 -0.38 22.87
C LYS A 5 -21.85 0.47 23.95
N LEU A 6 -22.61 1.36 24.55
CA LEU A 6 -22.12 2.24 25.60
C LEU A 6 -21.84 1.45 26.89
N ALA A 7 -20.75 1.81 27.56
CA ALA A 7 -20.49 1.33 28.93
C ALA A 7 -21.42 2.05 29.92
N PRO A 8 -21.81 1.39 31.04
CA PRO A 8 -22.65 2.00 32.08
C PRO A 8 -22.02 3.26 32.70
N THR A 9 -20.70 3.31 32.76
CA THR A 9 -19.94 4.45 33.27
C THR A 9 -18.89 4.84 32.24
N PRO A 10 -18.88 6.08 31.73
CA PRO A 10 -17.84 6.54 30.80
C PRO A 10 -16.50 6.64 31.52
N LEU A 11 -15.42 6.36 30.76
CA LEU A 11 -14.05 6.58 31.24
C LEU A 11 -13.73 8.08 31.28
N PRO A 12 -13.00 8.56 32.29
CA PRO A 12 -12.40 9.89 32.25
C PRO A 12 -11.47 10.07 31.05
N MET A 13 -11.41 11.29 30.49
CA MET A 13 -10.61 11.55 29.29
C MET A 13 -9.10 11.32 29.48
N ASP A 14 -8.58 11.49 30.68
CA ASP A 14 -7.18 11.22 31.04
C ASP A 14 -6.83 9.72 31.08
N GLN A 15 -7.84 8.86 31.08
CA GLN A 15 -7.69 7.40 31.01
C GLN A 15 -7.92 6.86 29.57
N VAL A 16 -8.28 7.73 28.61
CA VAL A 16 -8.47 7.36 27.22
C VAL A 16 -7.16 7.57 26.46
N GLU A 17 -6.77 6.58 25.66
CA GLU A 17 -5.58 6.69 24.80
C GLU A 17 -5.74 7.87 23.81
N SER A 18 -4.66 8.64 23.62
CA SER A 18 -4.71 9.80 22.72
C SER A 18 -4.86 9.38 21.25
N ALA A 19 -5.46 10.26 20.44
CA ALA A 19 -5.62 10.03 19.01
C ALA A 19 -4.26 9.83 18.32
N GLU A 20 -3.24 10.60 18.73
CA GLU A 20 -1.88 10.52 18.20
C GLU A 20 -1.25 9.14 18.42
N SER A 21 -1.47 8.56 19.60
CA SER A 21 -1.02 7.19 19.90
C SER A 21 -1.70 6.15 19.00
N LEU A 22 -2.97 6.38 18.66
CA LEU A 22 -3.75 5.47 17.83
C LEU A 22 -3.32 5.51 16.35
N PHE A 23 -2.86 6.63 15.83
CA PHE A 23 -2.56 6.80 14.39
C PHE A 23 -1.61 5.75 13.84
N SER A 24 -0.62 5.31 14.61
CA SER A 24 0.35 4.29 14.19
C SER A 24 -0.27 2.91 13.91
N ARG A 25 -1.48 2.66 14.42
CA ARG A 25 -2.23 1.39 14.23
C ARG A 25 -3.10 1.40 12.98
N PHE A 26 -3.27 2.54 12.32
CA PHE A 26 -4.11 2.67 11.13
C PHE A 26 -3.28 2.57 9.85
N CYS A 27 -3.89 1.94 8.85
CA CYS A 27 -3.38 1.89 7.50
C CYS A 27 -4.49 2.15 6.49
N THR A 28 -4.12 2.61 5.30
CA THR A 28 -5.05 2.63 4.18
C THR A 28 -5.24 1.24 3.61
N GLY A 29 -6.38 0.98 2.97
CA GLY A 29 -6.52 -0.20 2.12
C GLY A 29 -5.51 -0.18 0.97
N GLY A 30 -5.23 -1.35 0.38
CA GLY A 30 -4.39 -1.46 -0.81
C GLY A 30 -5.12 -0.91 -2.03
N MET A 31 -4.70 0.26 -2.49
CA MET A 31 -5.24 0.92 -3.67
C MET A 31 -4.08 1.22 -4.62
N SER A 32 -4.06 0.57 -5.78
CA SER A 32 -2.96 0.70 -6.73
C SER A 32 -3.07 1.97 -7.58
N LEU A 33 -1.93 2.49 -8.01
CA LEU A 33 -1.86 3.51 -9.05
C LEU A 33 -2.51 2.96 -10.33
N GLY A 34 -3.43 3.75 -10.91
CA GLY A 34 -4.30 3.34 -12.02
C GLY A 34 -5.73 3.03 -11.56
N ALA A 35 -5.94 2.54 -10.33
CA ALA A 35 -7.23 2.60 -9.65
C ALA A 35 -7.46 4.00 -9.05
N LEU A 36 -6.40 4.62 -8.53
CA LEU A 36 -6.35 6.02 -8.15
C LEU A 36 -5.48 6.82 -9.12
N SER A 37 -5.68 8.13 -9.18
CA SER A 37 -4.75 9.04 -9.84
C SER A 37 -3.42 9.10 -9.10
N ARG A 38 -2.38 9.56 -9.79
CA ARG A 38 -1.05 9.75 -9.21
C ARG A 38 -1.09 10.68 -7.99
N GLU A 39 -1.79 11.81 -8.12
CA GLU A 39 -1.91 12.82 -7.06
C GLU A 39 -2.57 12.23 -5.80
N ALA A 40 -3.69 11.53 -5.96
CA ALA A 40 -4.41 10.93 -4.85
C ALA A 40 -3.53 9.88 -4.12
N HIS A 41 -2.81 9.06 -4.87
CA HIS A 41 -1.94 8.04 -4.32
C HIS A 41 -0.74 8.64 -3.55
N GLU A 42 -0.14 9.72 -4.08
CA GLU A 42 0.96 10.44 -3.45
C GLU A 42 0.50 11.21 -2.21
N VAL A 43 -0.63 11.92 -2.28
CA VAL A 43 -1.21 12.66 -1.14
C VAL A 43 -1.52 11.72 0.03
N LEU A 44 -2.12 10.57 -0.23
CA LEU A 44 -2.41 9.58 0.80
C LEU A 44 -1.13 9.11 1.51
N ALA A 45 -0.07 8.85 0.76
CA ALA A 45 1.20 8.42 1.33
C ALA A 45 1.82 9.51 2.21
N VAL A 46 1.87 10.77 1.72
CA VAL A 46 2.38 11.91 2.50
C VAL A 46 1.56 12.12 3.77
N ALA A 47 0.22 12.10 3.66
CA ALA A 47 -0.68 12.30 4.80
C ALA A 47 -0.46 11.23 5.88
N MET A 48 -0.43 9.96 5.49
CA MET A 48 -0.23 8.86 6.44
C MET A 48 1.15 8.90 7.08
N ASN A 49 2.20 9.23 6.31
CA ASN A 49 3.55 9.38 6.86
C ASN A 49 3.62 10.52 7.90
N ARG A 50 2.96 11.66 7.65
CA ARG A 50 2.93 12.79 8.58
C ARG A 50 2.29 12.46 9.93
N ILE A 51 1.24 11.66 9.93
CA ILE A 51 0.53 11.27 11.17
C ILE A 51 1.09 10.01 11.82
N GLY A 52 2.13 9.39 11.24
CA GLY A 52 2.70 8.14 11.75
C GLY A 52 1.88 6.89 11.42
N GLY A 53 0.84 6.98 10.59
CA GLY A 53 0.11 5.85 10.04
C GLY A 53 0.83 5.20 8.86
N LYS A 54 0.17 4.27 8.19
CA LYS A 54 0.76 3.52 7.08
C LYS A 54 -0.14 3.59 5.85
N SER A 55 0.36 4.14 4.74
CA SER A 55 -0.27 3.95 3.43
C SER A 55 0.15 2.63 2.81
N ASN A 56 -0.75 2.04 2.04
CA ASN A 56 -0.51 0.80 1.29
C ASN A 56 -0.36 1.13 -0.20
N SER A 57 0.71 0.67 -0.83
CA SER A 57 1.00 0.92 -2.23
C SER A 57 -0.03 0.31 -3.19
N GLY A 58 -0.78 -0.70 -2.75
CA GLY A 58 -1.48 -1.59 -3.67
C GLY A 58 -0.51 -2.39 -4.54
N GLU A 59 -1.03 -3.12 -5.51
CA GLU A 59 -0.27 -4.06 -6.34
C GLU A 59 0.37 -3.44 -7.61
N GLY A 60 0.41 -2.12 -7.71
CA GLY A 60 0.85 -1.42 -8.92
C GLY A 60 2.32 -1.00 -8.95
N GLY A 61 3.08 -1.29 -7.92
CA GLY A 61 4.43 -0.73 -7.74
C GLY A 61 4.39 0.75 -7.33
N GLU A 62 5.55 1.35 -7.21
CA GLU A 62 5.73 2.79 -6.94
C GLU A 62 6.98 3.32 -7.64
N ASP A 63 6.88 4.57 -8.09
CA ASP A 63 8.01 5.31 -8.65
C ASP A 63 9.13 5.46 -7.60
N PRO A 64 10.38 5.06 -7.91
CA PRO A 64 11.52 5.21 -6.99
C PRO A 64 11.75 6.65 -6.50
N ALA A 65 11.36 7.67 -7.25
CA ALA A 65 11.41 9.06 -6.82
C ALA A 65 10.64 9.29 -5.51
N ARG A 66 9.62 8.47 -5.23
CA ARG A 66 8.80 8.55 -4.01
C ARG A 66 9.51 8.04 -2.76
N PHE A 67 10.59 7.27 -2.91
CA PHE A 67 11.33 6.68 -1.78
C PHE A 67 12.25 7.68 -1.10
N GLN A 68 12.47 8.82 -1.74
CA GLN A 68 13.33 9.88 -1.21
C GLN A 68 12.57 10.81 -0.26
N VAL A 69 13.32 11.39 0.67
CA VAL A 69 12.84 12.49 1.51
C VAL A 69 12.99 13.79 0.73
N LEU A 70 11.97 14.63 0.75
CA LEU A 70 11.97 15.90 0.03
C LEU A 70 12.85 16.94 0.74
N HIS A 71 13.64 17.67 -0.06
CA HIS A 71 14.51 18.78 0.37
C HIS A 71 14.40 20.00 -0.55
N ASP A 72 13.57 19.92 -1.59
CA ASP A 72 13.43 20.92 -2.67
C ASP A 72 12.07 21.67 -2.59
N VAL A 73 11.39 21.61 -1.46
CA VAL A 73 10.05 22.22 -1.34
C VAL A 73 10.17 23.72 -1.19
N ASP A 74 9.49 24.46 -2.10
CA ASP A 74 9.44 25.91 -2.12
C ASP A 74 8.51 26.50 -1.02
N ALA A 75 8.45 27.85 -0.94
CA ALA A 75 7.62 28.55 0.05
C ALA A 75 6.12 28.32 -0.15
N GLU A 76 5.70 27.96 -1.34
CA GLU A 76 4.32 27.67 -1.71
C GLU A 76 3.96 26.20 -1.48
N GLY A 77 4.90 25.38 -0.96
CA GLY A 77 4.68 23.97 -0.68
C GLY A 77 4.68 23.08 -1.93
N ARG A 78 5.49 23.42 -2.95
CA ARG A 78 5.62 22.66 -4.19
C ARG A 78 7.02 22.05 -4.30
N SER A 79 7.10 20.88 -4.93
CA SER A 79 8.36 20.19 -5.22
C SER A 79 8.41 19.81 -6.70
N GLN A 80 9.60 19.83 -7.30
CA GLN A 80 9.78 19.36 -8.67
C GLN A 80 9.56 17.85 -8.80
N ALA A 81 9.81 17.10 -7.74
CA ALA A 81 9.58 15.65 -7.72
C ALA A 81 8.08 15.29 -7.80
N PHE A 82 7.21 16.15 -7.25
CA PHE A 82 5.77 15.93 -7.19
C PHE A 82 4.99 17.16 -7.65
N PRO A 83 5.05 17.50 -8.94
CA PRO A 83 4.48 18.76 -9.45
C PRO A 83 2.95 18.81 -9.38
N SER A 84 2.29 17.67 -9.21
CA SER A 84 0.83 17.55 -9.19
C SER A 84 0.21 17.78 -7.81
N ILE A 85 1.02 17.84 -6.74
CA ILE A 85 0.52 18.01 -5.38
C ILE A 85 1.12 19.24 -4.72
N GLY A 86 0.35 19.87 -3.85
CA GLY A 86 0.77 21.06 -3.08
C GLY A 86 0.73 20.82 -1.58
N GLY A 87 1.17 21.83 -0.81
CA GLY A 87 1.20 21.77 0.63
C GLY A 87 2.26 20.81 1.19
N LEU A 88 3.27 20.49 0.38
CA LEU A 88 4.44 19.70 0.77
C LEU A 88 5.34 20.49 1.74
N ARG A 89 6.19 19.77 2.44
CA ARG A 89 7.20 20.32 3.36
C ARG A 89 8.52 19.57 3.17
N ASN A 90 9.63 20.24 3.40
CA ASN A 90 10.91 19.55 3.51
C ASN A 90 10.86 18.54 4.67
N GLY A 91 11.32 17.34 4.42
CA GLY A 91 11.17 16.20 5.33
C GLY A 91 10.02 15.26 4.99
N ASP A 92 9.09 15.63 4.08
CA ASP A 92 8.05 14.72 3.60
C ASP A 92 8.64 13.61 2.73
N THR A 93 7.91 12.51 2.68
CA THR A 93 8.13 11.44 1.70
C THR A 93 6.77 10.92 1.21
N ALA A 94 6.69 10.64 -0.09
CA ALA A 94 5.51 10.02 -0.71
C ALA A 94 5.63 8.49 -0.77
N CYS A 95 6.62 7.90 -0.09
CA CYS A 95 6.81 6.46 0.00
C CYS A 95 5.68 5.81 0.79
N SER A 96 4.95 4.87 0.19
CA SER A 96 3.97 4.07 0.92
C SER A 96 4.68 3.14 1.91
N ALA A 97 4.25 3.18 3.17
CA ALA A 97 4.88 2.40 4.23
C ALA A 97 4.69 0.88 4.05
N ILE A 98 3.54 0.46 3.50
CA ILE A 98 3.25 -0.93 3.19
C ILE A 98 3.44 -1.16 1.69
N LYS A 99 4.32 -2.10 1.34
CA LYS A 99 4.55 -2.54 -0.05
C LYS A 99 3.79 -3.83 -0.30
N GLN A 100 2.80 -3.76 -1.18
CA GLN A 100 1.96 -4.92 -1.51
C GLN A 100 2.53 -5.70 -2.70
N ILE A 101 2.47 -7.02 -2.61
CA ILE A 101 2.90 -7.96 -3.63
C ILE A 101 1.73 -8.88 -3.97
N ALA A 102 1.27 -8.84 -5.21
CA ALA A 102 0.24 -9.73 -5.74
C ALA A 102 0.83 -10.70 -6.76
N SER A 103 0.01 -11.63 -7.24
CA SER A 103 0.40 -12.61 -8.26
C SER A 103 0.94 -11.96 -9.54
N GLY A 104 0.40 -10.81 -9.94
CA GLY A 104 0.87 -10.07 -11.12
C GLY A 104 2.27 -9.46 -10.98
N ARG A 105 2.78 -9.28 -9.77
CA ARG A 105 4.11 -8.71 -9.45
C ARG A 105 4.43 -7.40 -10.17
N PHE A 106 3.43 -6.60 -10.47
CA PHE A 106 3.60 -5.35 -11.21
C PHE A 106 4.46 -4.35 -10.44
N GLY A 107 5.60 -3.96 -11.05
CA GLY A 107 6.53 -3.01 -10.45
C GLY A 107 7.25 -3.51 -9.20
N VAL A 108 7.21 -4.80 -8.89
CA VAL A 108 7.93 -5.38 -7.74
C VAL A 108 9.40 -5.56 -8.10
N THR A 109 10.24 -4.75 -7.47
CA THR A 109 11.70 -4.80 -7.55
C THR A 109 12.30 -4.92 -6.15
N ALA A 110 13.57 -5.27 -6.06
CA ALA A 110 14.27 -5.30 -4.77
C ALA A 110 14.29 -3.92 -4.10
N GLU A 111 14.44 -2.85 -4.89
CA GLU A 111 14.39 -1.48 -4.40
C GLU A 111 13.01 -1.13 -3.83
N TYR A 112 11.94 -1.46 -4.55
CA TYR A 112 10.56 -1.30 -4.09
C TYR A 112 10.34 -2.00 -2.75
N LEU A 113 10.73 -3.28 -2.63
CA LEU A 113 10.57 -4.05 -1.40
C LEU A 113 11.35 -3.45 -0.22
N ARG A 114 12.60 -3.02 -0.48
CA ARG A 114 13.47 -2.45 0.57
C ARG A 114 13.07 -1.06 1.02
N SER A 115 12.29 -0.34 0.24
CA SER A 115 11.76 0.99 0.61
C SER A 115 10.59 0.92 1.59
N GLY A 116 9.95 -0.24 1.75
CA GLY A 116 8.80 -0.43 2.64
C GLY A 116 9.18 -0.55 4.11
N LYS A 117 8.30 -0.09 4.99
CA LYS A 117 8.36 -0.38 6.43
C LYS A 117 7.70 -1.72 6.77
N GLN A 118 6.87 -2.22 5.88
CA GLN A 118 6.14 -3.48 5.97
C GLN A 118 5.89 -4.02 4.56
N LEU A 119 5.98 -5.33 4.40
CA LEU A 119 5.61 -6.03 3.17
C LEU A 119 4.26 -6.71 3.35
N GLU A 120 3.45 -6.72 2.30
CA GLU A 120 2.13 -7.35 2.35
C GLU A 120 1.91 -8.26 1.16
N ILE A 121 1.71 -9.54 1.41
CA ILE A 121 1.33 -10.54 0.39
C ILE A 121 -0.17 -10.44 0.17
N LYS A 122 -0.60 -10.09 -1.05
CA LYS A 122 -2.00 -10.10 -1.43
C LYS A 122 -2.37 -11.47 -2.01
N VAL A 123 -3.12 -12.29 -1.27
CA VAL A 123 -3.55 -13.60 -1.74
C VAL A 123 -4.75 -13.49 -2.69
N ALA A 124 -5.77 -12.69 -2.33
CA ALA A 124 -7.00 -12.52 -3.12
C ALA A 124 -7.70 -11.19 -2.83
N GLN A 125 -8.78 -10.91 -3.57
CA GLN A 125 -9.68 -9.78 -3.33
C GLN A 125 -11.08 -10.30 -2.99
N GLY A 126 -11.59 -9.94 -1.81
CA GLY A 126 -12.92 -10.38 -1.35
C GLY A 126 -14.07 -9.87 -2.21
N ALA A 127 -13.94 -8.67 -2.78
CA ALA A 127 -14.96 -8.09 -3.67
C ALA A 127 -15.01 -8.74 -5.07
N LYS A 128 -13.94 -9.44 -5.48
CA LYS A 128 -13.80 -10.07 -6.81
C LYS A 128 -13.11 -11.43 -6.72
N PRO A 129 -13.67 -12.40 -5.95
CA PRO A 129 -12.95 -13.63 -5.62
C PRO A 129 -12.70 -14.53 -6.83
N GLY A 130 -13.52 -14.45 -7.87
CA GLY A 130 -13.36 -15.23 -9.09
C GLY A 130 -12.77 -14.49 -10.28
N GLU A 131 -12.70 -13.14 -10.22
CA GLU A 131 -12.24 -12.29 -11.35
C GLU A 131 -10.80 -11.80 -11.18
N GLY A 132 -10.38 -11.55 -9.93
CA GLY A 132 -9.11 -10.89 -9.62
C GLY A 132 -9.11 -9.40 -9.95
N GLY A 133 -7.89 -8.82 -10.03
CA GLY A 133 -7.68 -7.42 -10.37
C GLY A 133 -7.47 -7.25 -11.88
N GLN A 134 -8.04 -6.19 -12.44
CA GLN A 134 -7.83 -5.80 -13.83
C GLN A 134 -7.61 -4.30 -13.94
N LEU A 135 -6.61 -3.89 -14.73
CA LEU A 135 -6.45 -2.54 -15.22
C LEU A 135 -6.66 -2.55 -16.72
N PRO A 136 -7.75 -1.93 -17.25
CA PRO A 136 -8.03 -1.90 -18.68
C PRO A 136 -6.95 -1.17 -19.48
N GLY A 137 -6.69 -1.60 -20.72
CA GLY A 137 -5.67 -1.02 -21.59
C GLY A 137 -5.71 0.51 -21.68
N PRO A 138 -6.87 1.17 -21.88
CA PRO A 138 -6.95 2.63 -21.93
C PRO A 138 -6.48 3.37 -20.67
N LYS A 139 -6.38 2.69 -19.52
CA LYS A 139 -5.81 3.24 -18.28
C LYS A 139 -4.32 2.98 -18.12
N VAL A 140 -3.72 2.19 -19.01
CA VAL A 140 -2.29 1.88 -19.00
C VAL A 140 -1.59 2.85 -19.94
N ASP A 141 -1.32 4.05 -19.45
CA ASP A 141 -0.50 5.05 -20.14
C ASP A 141 0.99 4.71 -20.09
N ASP A 142 1.85 5.54 -20.65
CA ASP A 142 3.29 5.33 -20.69
C ASP A 142 3.90 5.25 -19.28
N TYR A 143 3.42 6.08 -18.36
CA TYR A 143 3.91 6.11 -16.97
C TYR A 143 3.53 4.85 -16.19
N ILE A 144 2.27 4.42 -16.28
CA ILE A 144 1.80 3.18 -15.64
C ILE A 144 2.47 1.96 -16.27
N ALA A 145 2.63 1.95 -17.59
CA ALA A 145 3.31 0.87 -18.29
C ALA A 145 4.77 0.73 -17.85
N TRP A 146 5.49 1.85 -17.78
CA TRP A 146 6.85 1.88 -17.27
C TRP A 146 6.93 1.38 -15.83
N LEU A 147 6.06 1.90 -14.94
CA LEU A 147 6.04 1.53 -13.54
C LEU A 147 5.78 0.04 -13.31
N ARG A 148 4.93 -0.55 -14.14
CA ARG A 148 4.53 -1.97 -14.04
C ARG A 148 5.35 -2.92 -14.90
N ASN A 149 6.41 -2.43 -15.55
CA ASN A 149 7.22 -3.21 -16.49
C ASN A 149 6.38 -3.85 -17.61
N SER A 150 5.48 -3.07 -18.21
CA SER A 150 4.52 -3.50 -19.22
C SER A 150 4.54 -2.58 -20.44
N LYS A 151 3.56 -2.72 -21.34
CA LYS A 151 3.40 -1.89 -22.53
C LYS A 151 2.16 -1.00 -22.44
N PRO A 152 2.21 0.26 -22.90
CA PRO A 152 1.04 1.13 -22.97
C PRO A 152 -0.10 0.50 -23.76
N GLY A 153 -1.33 0.74 -23.32
CA GLY A 153 -2.53 0.25 -23.98
C GLY A 153 -2.84 -1.23 -23.79
N VAL A 154 -1.97 -2.00 -23.14
CA VAL A 154 -2.19 -3.42 -22.85
C VAL A 154 -2.83 -3.59 -21.49
N ALA A 155 -3.99 -4.27 -21.45
CA ALA A 155 -4.66 -4.58 -20.19
C ALA A 155 -3.79 -5.46 -19.29
N LEU A 156 -3.81 -5.16 -17.97
CA LEU A 156 -3.05 -5.89 -16.96
C LEU A 156 -4.02 -6.65 -16.06
N ILE A 157 -3.74 -7.92 -15.85
CA ILE A 157 -4.58 -8.81 -15.04
C ILE A 157 -3.73 -9.35 -13.90
N SER A 158 -4.25 -9.21 -12.66
CA SER A 158 -3.75 -9.92 -11.48
C SER A 158 -4.72 -11.04 -11.19
N PRO A 159 -4.36 -12.31 -11.47
CA PRO A 159 -5.29 -13.40 -11.35
C PRO A 159 -5.74 -13.65 -9.91
N PRO A 160 -6.96 -14.17 -9.70
CA PRO A 160 -7.41 -14.72 -8.44
C PRO A 160 -7.15 -16.23 -8.41
N PRO A 161 -6.65 -16.84 -7.37
CA PRO A 161 -5.90 -16.31 -6.25
C PRO A 161 -4.42 -16.03 -6.63
N HIS A 162 -3.56 -15.79 -5.64
CA HIS A 162 -2.12 -15.62 -5.86
C HIS A 162 -1.50 -16.93 -6.38
N HIS A 163 -0.94 -16.92 -7.60
CA HIS A 163 -0.50 -18.11 -8.30
C HIS A 163 0.80 -18.74 -7.78
N ASP A 164 1.43 -18.14 -6.79
CA ASP A 164 2.60 -18.72 -6.11
C ASP A 164 2.20 -19.44 -4.82
N ILE A 165 0.92 -19.41 -4.43
CA ILE A 165 0.44 -19.91 -3.14
C ILE A 165 -0.69 -20.90 -3.35
N TYR A 166 -0.39 -22.19 -3.22
CA TYR A 166 -1.35 -23.29 -3.29
C TYR A 166 -1.40 -24.10 -2.00
N SER A 167 -0.48 -23.82 -1.06
CA SER A 167 -0.42 -24.46 0.24
C SER A 167 0.12 -23.48 1.29
N ILE A 168 0.04 -23.86 2.57
CA ILE A 168 0.64 -23.08 3.67
C ILE A 168 2.17 -23.09 3.56
N GLU A 169 2.77 -24.13 3.01
CA GLU A 169 4.20 -24.24 2.79
C GLU A 169 4.68 -23.26 1.71
N ASP A 170 3.90 -23.07 0.63
CA ASP A 170 4.20 -22.08 -0.39
C ASP A 170 4.15 -20.67 0.19
N LEU A 171 3.16 -20.39 1.04
CA LEU A 171 3.08 -19.12 1.74
C LEU A 171 4.27 -18.91 2.68
N ALA A 172 4.65 -19.94 3.43
CA ALA A 172 5.81 -19.89 4.32
C ALA A 172 7.11 -19.62 3.55
N GLN A 173 7.28 -20.25 2.38
CA GLN A 173 8.43 -20.02 1.51
C GLN A 173 8.47 -18.57 1.01
N LEU A 174 7.34 -18.03 0.55
CA LEU A 174 7.27 -16.66 0.07
C LEU A 174 7.57 -15.65 1.20
N ILE A 175 7.07 -15.88 2.40
CA ILE A 175 7.39 -15.07 3.58
C ILE A 175 8.90 -15.13 3.86
N HIS A 176 9.50 -16.32 3.82
CA HIS A 176 10.94 -16.49 4.01
C HIS A 176 11.73 -15.71 2.97
N ASP A 177 11.38 -15.82 1.69
CA ASP A 177 12.06 -15.12 0.60
C ASP A 177 11.99 -13.61 0.74
N LEU A 178 10.83 -13.08 1.15
CA LEU A 178 10.67 -11.64 1.41
C LEU A 178 11.55 -11.18 2.57
N HIS A 179 11.71 -11.98 3.62
CA HIS A 179 12.64 -11.69 4.70
C HIS A 179 14.11 -11.73 4.26
N GLN A 180 14.48 -12.54 3.25
CA GLN A 180 15.84 -12.50 2.68
C GLN A 180 16.09 -11.17 1.95
N VAL A 181 15.07 -10.61 1.28
CA VAL A 181 15.19 -9.31 0.60
C VAL A 181 15.16 -8.15 1.60
N HIS A 182 14.31 -8.23 2.60
CA HIS A 182 14.14 -7.17 3.62
C HIS A 182 14.01 -7.74 5.04
N PRO A 183 15.13 -8.12 5.70
CA PRO A 183 15.12 -8.81 6.98
C PRO A 183 14.46 -8.06 8.14
N LYS A 184 14.36 -6.72 8.04
CA LYS A 184 13.82 -5.87 9.10
C LYS A 184 12.33 -5.57 8.97
N ALA A 185 11.75 -5.75 7.78
CA ALA A 185 10.35 -5.47 7.56
C ALA A 185 9.47 -6.64 8.01
N PRO A 186 8.41 -6.40 8.81
CA PRO A 186 7.39 -7.40 9.04
C PRO A 186 6.68 -7.73 7.73
N VAL A 187 6.29 -9.00 7.58
CA VAL A 187 5.50 -9.49 6.45
C VAL A 187 4.09 -9.78 6.95
N SER A 188 3.09 -9.18 6.31
CA SER A 188 1.67 -9.43 6.54
C SER A 188 1.06 -10.16 5.34
N VAL A 189 -0.04 -10.84 5.57
CA VAL A 189 -0.80 -11.56 4.54
C VAL A 189 -2.21 -11.01 4.49
N LYS A 190 -2.61 -10.49 3.32
CA LYS A 190 -3.96 -10.02 3.07
C LYS A 190 -4.82 -11.17 2.56
N LEU A 191 -5.84 -11.48 3.32
CA LEU A 191 -6.80 -12.56 3.06
C LEU A 191 -8.21 -11.98 2.92
N VAL A 192 -9.14 -12.79 2.41
CA VAL A 192 -10.56 -12.47 2.41
C VAL A 192 -11.09 -12.61 3.84
N ALA A 193 -11.90 -11.65 4.29
CA ALA A 193 -12.46 -11.65 5.64
C ALA A 193 -13.60 -12.66 5.73
N GLU A 194 -13.31 -13.83 6.26
CA GLU A 194 -14.25 -14.92 6.50
C GLU A 194 -14.11 -15.47 7.92
N ILE A 195 -15.13 -16.18 8.38
CA ILE A 195 -15.10 -16.86 9.69
C ILE A 195 -13.99 -17.92 9.66
N GLY A 196 -13.11 -17.90 10.65
CA GLY A 196 -12.03 -18.88 10.79
C GLY A 196 -10.77 -18.59 9.96
N ILE A 197 -10.70 -17.44 9.27
CA ILE A 197 -9.56 -17.11 8.41
C ILE A 197 -8.23 -17.00 9.19
N GLY A 198 -8.29 -16.81 10.50
CA GLY A 198 -7.11 -16.74 11.36
C GLY A 198 -6.68 -18.08 11.98
N THR A 199 -7.39 -19.15 11.70
CA THR A 199 -7.05 -20.50 12.15
C THR A 199 -6.36 -21.29 11.05
#